data_b40ac9bd621328e0b6ed156c9e845133
#
_entry.id   b40ac9bd621328e0b6ed156c9e845133
#
_cell.length_a   1.000
_cell.length_b   1.000
_cell.length_c   1.000
_cell.angle_alpha   90.00
_cell.angle_beta   90.00
_cell.angle_gamma   90.00
#
_symmetry.space_group_name_H-M   'P 1'
#
loop_
_entity.id
_entity.type
_entity.pdbx_description
1 polymer ?
#
loop_
_entity_poly.entity_id
_entity_poly.type
_entity_poly.pdbx_seq_one_letter_code
_entity_poly.pdbx_strand_id
1 'polypeptide(L)'
;TDVNIPDNNATGVTSSIALDKGESVDLPERHRFTARYTLTPALRLLGSYEIAKGEAVNARTARGGFELTPWSGARMVATAGQQDITELGKRSFAAYGLAQSFDVTKHLTIDATLDGAKTLGGIDAARLINAQHPASSGGTQGESGAIAEDFTAMTLGATWRGGRWSATARGELRNGQLSDRK
;
A
#
# COMPACT_ATOMS: atom_id res chain seq x y z
N THR A 1 -17.57 7.80 3.80
CA THR A 1 -17.60 7.87 5.28
C THR A 1 -16.85 6.68 5.81
N ASP A 2 -15.71 6.93 6.43
CA ASP A 2 -14.91 5.88 7.07
C ASP A 2 -15.45 5.62 8.47
N VAL A 3 -15.87 4.40 8.73
CA VAL A 3 -16.23 3.96 10.09
C VAL A 3 -15.03 3.19 10.64
N ASN A 4 -14.32 3.80 11.56
CA ASN A 4 -13.21 3.17 12.27
C ASN A 4 -13.73 2.66 13.64
N ILE A 5 -13.65 1.36 13.88
CA ILE A 5 -13.98 0.77 15.17
C ILE A 5 -12.67 0.64 15.94
N PRO A 6 -12.43 1.46 16.97
CA PRO A 6 -11.19 1.40 17.72
C PRO A 6 -11.09 0.10 18.52
N ASP A 7 -9.92 -0.49 18.50
CA ASP A 7 -9.57 -1.66 19.29
C ASP A 7 -8.96 -1.22 20.64
N ASN A 8 -9.53 -1.71 21.74
CA ASN A 8 -9.08 -1.38 23.09
C ASN A 8 -8.06 -2.37 23.65
N ASN A 9 -7.65 -3.39 22.89
CA ASN A 9 -6.71 -4.42 23.33
C ASN A 9 -5.51 -4.56 22.41
N ALA A 10 -4.34 -4.85 22.97
CA ALA A 10 -3.10 -5.11 22.22
C ALA A 10 -3.19 -6.30 21.22
N THR A 11 -4.18 -7.16 21.45
CA THR A 11 -4.57 -8.25 20.53
C THR A 11 -6.03 -8.02 20.15
N GLY A 12 -6.29 -7.50 18.97
CA GLY A 12 -7.65 -7.18 18.56
C GLY A 12 -7.85 -7.20 17.05
N VAL A 13 -9.10 -7.22 16.66
CA VAL A 13 -9.54 -7.08 15.26
C VAL A 13 -9.94 -5.62 15.04
N THR A 14 -9.22 -4.93 14.18
CA THR A 14 -9.65 -3.62 13.69
C THR A 14 -10.26 -3.81 12.31
N SER A 15 -11.48 -3.35 12.12
CA SER A 15 -12.14 -3.36 10.81
C SER A 15 -12.54 -1.95 10.42
N SER A 16 -12.37 -1.61 9.16
CA SER A 16 -12.83 -0.35 8.59
C SER A 16 -13.65 -0.61 7.33
N ILE A 17 -14.71 0.17 7.14
CA ILE A 17 -15.53 0.16 5.93
C ILE A 17 -15.40 1.55 5.32
N ALA A 18 -14.80 1.64 4.14
CA ALA A 18 -14.78 2.85 3.35
C ALA A 18 -15.85 2.75 2.25
N LEU A 19 -16.75 3.74 2.24
CA LEU A 19 -17.79 3.88 1.23
C LEU A 19 -17.49 5.17 0.47
N ASP A 20 -17.14 5.05 -0.79
CA ASP A 20 -16.88 6.18 -1.66
C ASP A 20 -17.89 6.16 -2.81
N LYS A 21 -18.73 7.20 -2.87
CA LYS A 21 -19.67 7.43 -3.96
C LYS A 21 -19.03 8.39 -4.96
N GLY A 22 -18.57 7.85 -6.07
CA GLY A 22 -18.19 8.67 -7.21
C GLY A 22 -19.44 9.23 -7.90
N GLU A 23 -19.54 10.55 -7.99
CA GLU A 23 -20.63 11.24 -8.72
C GLU A 23 -20.30 11.50 -10.19
N SER A 24 -19.11 11.09 -10.67
CA SER A 24 -18.69 11.27 -12.06
C SER A 24 -18.56 9.94 -12.81
N VAL A 25 -18.79 9.99 -14.11
CA VAL A 25 -18.70 8.84 -15.04
C VAL A 25 -17.34 8.10 -14.94
N ASP A 26 -16.29 8.79 -14.49
CA ASP A 26 -14.93 8.27 -14.41
C ASP A 26 -14.54 7.73 -13.03
N LEU A 27 -15.38 7.91 -12.00
CA LEU A 27 -15.08 7.46 -10.64
C LEU A 27 -16.03 6.32 -10.23
N PRO A 28 -15.55 5.08 -10.13
CA PRO A 28 -16.37 3.96 -9.70
C PRO A 28 -16.78 4.09 -8.23
N GLU A 29 -18.01 3.67 -7.92
CA GLU A 29 -18.43 3.45 -6.53
C GLU A 29 -17.57 2.36 -5.91
N ARG A 30 -16.94 2.64 -4.75
CA ARG A 30 -16.02 1.72 -4.07
C ARG A 30 -16.52 1.38 -2.67
N HIS A 31 -16.57 0.09 -2.41
CA HIS A 31 -16.80 -0.45 -1.08
C HIS A 31 -15.58 -1.26 -0.67
N ARG A 32 -14.89 -0.82 0.38
CA ARG A 32 -13.72 -1.51 0.92
C ARG A 32 -13.98 -1.96 2.34
N PHE A 33 -13.74 -3.23 2.57
CA PHE A 33 -13.67 -3.82 3.90
C PHE A 33 -12.22 -4.18 4.21
N THR A 34 -11.71 -3.73 5.34
CA THR A 34 -10.35 -4.01 5.81
C THR A 34 -10.40 -4.61 7.20
N ALA A 35 -9.67 -5.68 7.42
CA ALA A 35 -9.52 -6.33 8.71
C ALA A 35 -8.04 -6.42 9.08
N ARG A 36 -7.70 -6.15 10.33
CA ARG A 36 -6.38 -6.30 10.91
C ARG A 36 -6.49 -7.12 12.18
N TYR A 37 -5.62 -8.10 12.32
CA TYR A 37 -5.56 -8.94 13.50
C TYR A 37 -4.13 -8.97 14.06
N THR A 38 -3.95 -8.48 15.26
CA THR A 38 -2.66 -8.47 15.96
C THR A 38 -2.43 -9.80 16.64
N LEU A 39 -1.52 -10.61 16.11
CA LEU A 39 -1.11 -11.89 16.69
C LEU A 39 -0.15 -11.69 17.86
N THR A 40 0.82 -10.81 17.67
CA THR A 40 1.81 -10.41 18.70
C THR A 40 2.10 -8.92 18.54
N PRO A 41 2.75 -8.25 19.49
CA PRO A 41 3.16 -6.85 19.33
C PRO A 41 4.01 -6.59 18.07
N ALA A 42 4.71 -7.62 17.58
CA ALA A 42 5.57 -7.53 16.42
C ALA A 42 4.91 -8.02 15.12
N LEU A 43 3.79 -8.74 15.17
CA LEU A 43 3.18 -9.39 14.00
C LEU A 43 1.69 -9.12 13.93
N ARG A 44 1.26 -8.54 12.81
CA ARG A 44 -0.14 -8.31 12.45
C ARG A 44 -0.48 -9.02 11.16
N LEU A 45 -1.66 -9.59 11.08
CA LEU A 45 -2.27 -10.06 9.85
C LEU A 45 -3.14 -8.96 9.25
N LEU A 46 -3.12 -8.87 7.93
CA LEU A 46 -3.84 -7.89 7.15
C LEU A 46 -4.77 -8.61 6.19
N GLY A 47 -5.99 -8.11 6.05
CA GLY A 47 -6.94 -8.59 5.07
C GLY A 47 -7.77 -7.43 4.52
N SER A 48 -8.03 -7.42 3.23
CA SER A 48 -8.94 -6.46 2.63
C SER A 48 -9.72 -7.06 1.48
N TYR A 49 -10.95 -6.62 1.35
CA TYR A 49 -11.81 -6.94 0.23
C TYR A 49 -12.44 -5.65 -0.30
N GLU A 50 -12.30 -5.42 -1.58
CA GLU A 50 -12.78 -4.22 -2.26
C GLU A 50 -13.66 -4.62 -3.44
N ILE A 51 -14.78 -3.94 -3.57
CA ILE A 51 -15.65 -3.99 -4.75
C ILE A 51 -15.67 -2.58 -5.33
N ALA A 52 -15.31 -2.45 -6.58
CA ALA A 52 -15.45 -1.24 -7.36
C ALA A 52 -16.48 -1.48 -8.47
N LYS A 53 -17.50 -0.62 -8.55
CA LYS A 53 -18.52 -0.65 -9.59
C LYS A 53 -18.51 0.65 -10.35
N GLY A 54 -18.32 0.59 -11.65
CA GLY A 54 -18.35 1.73 -12.56
C GLY A 54 -19.06 1.37 -13.85
N GLU A 55 -19.35 2.37 -14.67
CA GLU A 55 -19.98 2.13 -15.97
C GLU A 55 -19.06 1.40 -16.95
N ALA A 56 -17.75 1.69 -16.89
CA ALA A 56 -16.76 1.12 -17.79
C ALA A 56 -16.04 -0.10 -17.22
N VAL A 57 -15.88 -0.20 -15.90
CA VAL A 57 -15.08 -1.27 -15.26
C VAL A 57 -15.67 -1.68 -13.93
N ASN A 58 -15.91 -2.98 -13.78
CA ASN A 58 -16.29 -3.60 -12.52
C ASN A 58 -15.14 -4.46 -12.01
N ALA A 59 -14.69 -4.22 -10.78
CA ALA A 59 -13.56 -4.95 -10.21
C ALA A 59 -13.85 -5.44 -8.80
N ARG A 60 -13.33 -6.61 -8.48
CA ARG A 60 -13.29 -7.16 -7.12
C ARG A 60 -11.85 -7.48 -6.78
N THR A 61 -11.39 -7.01 -5.62
CA THR A 61 -10.02 -7.24 -5.17
C THR A 61 -10.03 -7.84 -3.78
N ALA A 62 -9.44 -9.02 -3.65
CA ALA A 62 -9.18 -9.65 -2.36
C ALA A 62 -7.67 -9.59 -2.10
N ARG A 63 -7.27 -9.21 -0.90
CA ARG A 63 -5.87 -9.10 -0.50
C ARG A 63 -5.69 -9.63 0.91
N GLY A 64 -4.62 -10.37 1.13
CA GLY A 64 -4.19 -10.82 2.44
C GLY A 64 -2.69 -10.65 2.61
N GLY A 65 -2.23 -10.54 3.85
CA GLY A 65 -0.82 -10.38 4.11
C GLY A 65 -0.50 -10.22 5.58
N PHE A 66 0.70 -9.75 5.85
CA PHE A 66 1.18 -9.51 7.20
C PHE A 66 2.05 -8.25 7.27
N GLU A 67 2.10 -7.69 8.46
CA GLU A 67 3.02 -6.66 8.88
C GLU A 67 3.87 -7.20 10.04
N LEU A 68 5.17 -7.02 9.95
CA LEU A 68 6.14 -7.46 10.94
C LEU A 68 7.01 -6.27 11.36
N THR A 69 7.17 -6.09 12.68
CA THR A 69 8.09 -5.11 13.28
C THR A 69 9.13 -5.87 14.11
N PRO A 70 10.18 -6.42 13.48
CA PRO A 70 11.09 -7.37 14.13
C PRO A 70 11.97 -6.73 15.20
N TRP A 71 12.28 -5.44 15.06
CA TRP A 71 13.02 -4.62 16.02
C TRP A 71 12.66 -3.15 15.89
N SER A 72 13.14 -2.32 16.79
CA SER A 72 12.90 -0.87 16.76
C SER A 72 13.34 -0.22 15.45
N GLY A 73 12.47 0.59 14.86
CA GLY A 73 12.72 1.27 13.59
C GLY A 73 12.53 0.41 12.34
N ALA A 74 12.35 -0.93 12.46
CA ALA A 74 12.10 -1.82 11.33
C ALA A 74 10.61 -2.08 11.12
N ARG A 75 10.17 -2.06 9.89
CA ARG A 75 8.82 -2.46 9.48
C ARG A 75 8.87 -3.21 8.15
N MET A 76 8.24 -4.35 8.10
CA MET A 76 8.11 -5.18 6.92
C MET A 76 6.63 -5.43 6.67
N VAL A 77 6.20 -5.23 5.43
CA VAL A 77 4.83 -5.54 5.00
C VAL A 77 4.92 -6.44 3.77
N ALA A 78 4.18 -7.51 3.76
CA ALA A 78 4.02 -8.32 2.57
C ALA A 78 2.55 -8.68 2.39
N THR A 79 2.04 -8.46 1.20
CA THR A 79 0.66 -8.77 0.84
C THR A 79 0.62 -9.48 -0.50
N ALA A 80 -0.32 -10.39 -0.63
CA ALA A 80 -0.67 -10.99 -1.91
C ALA A 80 -2.18 -10.87 -2.12
N GLY A 81 -2.60 -10.75 -3.36
CA GLY A 81 -4.01 -10.58 -3.67
C GLY A 81 -4.38 -11.04 -5.06
N GLN A 82 -5.68 -11.13 -5.26
CA GLN A 82 -6.28 -11.40 -6.54
C GLN A 82 -7.28 -10.29 -6.87
N GLN A 83 -7.18 -9.79 -8.06
CA GLN A 83 -8.10 -8.84 -8.64
C GLN A 83 -8.85 -9.52 -9.79
N ASP A 84 -10.17 -9.43 -9.77
CA ASP A 84 -11.07 -9.91 -10.81
C ASP A 84 -11.74 -8.70 -11.45
N ILE A 85 -11.47 -8.46 -12.71
CA ILE A 85 -12.02 -7.36 -13.49
C ILE A 85 -12.92 -7.97 -14.54
N THR A 86 -14.22 -7.72 -14.48
CA THR A 86 -15.23 -8.41 -15.28
C THR A 86 -14.91 -8.35 -16.77
N GLU A 87 -14.41 -7.21 -17.24
CA GLU A 87 -14.15 -6.96 -18.67
C GLU A 87 -12.77 -7.45 -19.14
N LEU A 88 -11.81 -7.61 -18.21
CA LEU A 88 -10.42 -7.89 -18.52
C LEU A 88 -9.93 -9.25 -18.05
N GLY A 89 -10.57 -9.82 -17.00
CA GLY A 89 -10.18 -11.09 -16.42
C GLY A 89 -9.51 -10.98 -15.04
N LYS A 90 -8.78 -12.01 -14.65
CA LYS A 90 -8.18 -12.13 -13.32
C LYS A 90 -6.69 -11.80 -13.33
N ARG A 91 -6.23 -11.14 -12.26
CA ARG A 91 -4.83 -10.85 -11.98
C ARG A 91 -4.49 -11.26 -10.55
N SER A 92 -3.39 -11.98 -10.39
CA SER A 92 -2.77 -12.23 -9.08
C SER A 92 -1.54 -11.36 -8.95
N PHE A 93 -1.35 -10.74 -7.80
CA PHE A 93 -0.23 -9.84 -7.54
C PHE A 93 0.30 -10.00 -6.12
N ALA A 94 1.54 -9.59 -5.92
CA ALA A 94 2.14 -9.43 -4.60
C ALA A 94 2.69 -8.01 -4.45
N ALA A 95 2.65 -7.49 -3.23
CA ALA A 95 3.26 -6.23 -2.88
C ALA A 95 4.05 -6.40 -1.59
N TYR A 96 5.16 -5.68 -1.50
CA TYR A 96 6.03 -5.70 -0.34
C TYR A 96 6.53 -4.30 -0.01
N GLY A 97 6.79 -4.08 1.26
CA GLY A 97 7.39 -2.87 1.76
C GLY A 97 8.34 -3.22 2.91
N LEU A 98 9.52 -2.65 2.86
CA LEU A 98 10.53 -2.70 3.92
C LEU A 98 10.85 -1.28 4.31
N ALA A 99 10.83 -0.98 5.59
CA ALA A 99 11.23 0.31 6.10
C ALA A 99 12.17 0.12 7.28
N GLN A 100 13.19 0.94 7.35
CA GLN A 100 14.12 0.99 8.47
C GLN A 100 14.44 2.44 8.79
N SER A 101 14.34 2.80 10.05
CA SER A 101 14.76 4.08 10.59
C SER A 101 15.85 3.87 11.64
N PHE A 102 16.88 4.70 11.58
CA PHE A 102 18.01 4.70 12.51
C PHE A 102 18.19 6.08 13.09
N ASP A 103 18.18 6.20 14.40
CA ASP A 103 18.60 7.39 15.10
C ASP A 103 20.13 7.33 15.28
N VAL A 104 20.84 7.97 14.33
CA VAL A 104 22.32 8.00 14.32
C VAL A 104 22.84 8.85 15.48
N THR A 105 22.14 9.94 15.76
CA THR A 105 22.40 10.81 16.92
C THR A 105 21.05 11.33 17.45
N LYS A 106 21.08 12.05 18.59
CA LYS A 106 19.90 12.75 19.14
C LYS A 106 19.27 13.74 18.17
N HIS A 107 20.02 14.12 17.13
CA HIS A 107 19.61 15.13 16.16
C HIS A 107 19.48 14.60 14.73
N LEU A 108 20.04 13.45 14.42
CA LEU A 108 20.07 12.89 13.07
C LEU A 108 19.40 11.54 13.03
N THR A 109 18.32 11.45 12.25
CA THR A 109 17.63 10.21 11.89
C THR A 109 17.84 9.93 10.41
N ILE A 110 18.19 8.71 10.05
CA ILE A 110 18.26 8.21 8.68
C ILE A 110 17.14 7.20 8.48
N ASP A 111 16.38 7.33 7.41
CA ASP A 111 15.34 6.40 7.01
C ASP A 111 15.61 5.83 5.63
N ALA A 112 15.35 4.54 5.48
CA ALA A 112 15.42 3.84 4.21
C ALA A 112 14.14 3.03 4.01
N THR A 113 13.58 3.07 2.79
CA THR A 113 12.45 2.23 2.41
C THR A 113 12.72 1.52 1.10
N LEU A 114 12.17 0.33 0.96
CA LEU A 114 12.12 -0.45 -0.27
C LEU A 114 10.69 -0.92 -0.44
N ASP A 115 10.05 -0.47 -1.50
CA ASP A 115 8.67 -0.81 -1.82
C ASP A 115 8.57 -1.44 -3.20
N GLY A 116 7.66 -2.36 -3.37
CA GLY A 116 7.44 -2.94 -4.67
C GLY A 116 6.13 -3.69 -4.80
N ALA A 117 5.74 -3.85 -6.05
CA ALA A 117 4.60 -4.67 -6.44
C ALA A 117 4.94 -5.46 -7.69
N LYS A 118 4.43 -6.68 -7.77
CA LYS A 118 4.66 -7.57 -8.90
C LYS A 118 3.41 -8.36 -9.24
N THR A 119 3.10 -8.42 -10.53
CA THR A 119 2.11 -9.34 -11.08
C THR A 119 2.69 -10.75 -11.07
N LEU A 120 1.97 -11.68 -10.44
CA LEU A 120 2.34 -13.08 -10.34
C LEU A 120 1.72 -13.93 -11.45
N GLY A 121 0.61 -13.47 -12.01
CA GLY A 121 -0.07 -14.17 -13.10
C GLY A 121 -1.39 -13.51 -13.48
N GLY A 122 -1.92 -13.86 -14.64
CA GLY A 122 -3.15 -13.31 -15.20
C GLY A 122 -2.88 -12.14 -16.14
N ILE A 123 -3.69 -11.09 -16.03
CA ILE A 123 -3.62 -9.92 -16.93
C ILE A 123 -2.36 -9.12 -16.64
N ASP A 124 -1.68 -8.71 -17.70
CA ASP A 124 -0.52 -7.83 -17.60
C ASP A 124 -0.92 -6.45 -17.02
N ALA A 125 -0.07 -5.91 -16.15
CA ALA A 125 -0.24 -4.59 -15.55
C ALA A 125 -0.41 -3.48 -16.60
N ALA A 126 0.28 -3.56 -17.72
CA ALA A 126 0.19 -2.60 -18.81
C ALA A 126 -1.21 -2.52 -19.43
N ARG A 127 -1.97 -3.61 -19.45
CA ARG A 127 -3.36 -3.62 -19.94
C ARG A 127 -4.32 -2.98 -18.95
N LEU A 128 -4.04 -3.09 -17.65
CA LEU A 128 -4.85 -2.47 -16.61
C LEU A 128 -4.78 -0.96 -16.61
N ILE A 129 -3.64 -0.40 -16.96
CA ILE A 129 -3.42 1.05 -16.95
C ILE A 129 -4.20 1.73 -18.05
N ASN A 130 -4.33 1.10 -19.20
CA ASN A 130 -5.15 1.62 -20.30
C ASN A 130 -6.66 1.58 -19.97
N ALA A 131 -7.07 0.77 -18.99
CA ALA A 131 -8.47 0.60 -18.62
C ALA A 131 -8.86 1.33 -17.32
N GLN A 132 -7.88 1.71 -16.50
CA GLN A 132 -8.12 2.38 -15.21
C GLN A 132 -7.18 3.57 -15.09
N HIS A 133 -7.68 4.69 -14.57
CA HIS A 133 -6.81 5.79 -14.17
C HIS A 133 -5.76 5.30 -13.15
N PRO A 134 -4.50 5.73 -13.30
CA PRO A 134 -3.42 5.24 -12.45
C PRO A 134 -3.73 5.52 -10.99
N ALA A 135 -3.78 4.45 -10.21
CA ALA A 135 -3.80 4.60 -8.76
C ALA A 135 -2.54 5.34 -8.33
N SER A 136 -2.69 6.34 -7.49
CA SER A 136 -1.58 7.07 -6.92
C SER A 136 -0.66 6.06 -6.22
N SER A 137 0.52 5.90 -6.76
CA SER A 137 1.56 5.04 -6.19
C SER A 137 2.38 5.87 -5.23
N GLY A 138 2.54 5.46 -4.05
CA GLY A 138 3.43 6.11 -3.10
C GLY A 138 3.50 5.42 -1.76
N GLY A 139 4.69 5.01 -1.41
CA GLY A 139 5.08 4.62 -0.07
C GLY A 139 4.65 3.21 0.35
N THR A 140 5.05 2.82 1.55
CA THR A 140 4.73 1.58 2.27
C THR A 140 3.23 1.33 2.39
N GLN A 141 2.53 1.39 1.29
CA GLN A 141 1.09 1.34 1.25
C GLN A 141 0.60 -0.03 0.83
N GLY A 142 0.86 -1.01 1.65
CA GLY A 142 0.17 -2.28 1.52
C GLY A 142 -1.35 -2.18 1.63
N GLU A 143 -1.89 -1.00 1.89
CA GLU A 143 -3.29 -0.83 2.27
C GLU A 143 -4.15 -0.02 1.30
N SER A 144 -3.56 0.79 0.45
CA SER A 144 -4.32 1.76 -0.33
C SER A 144 -4.10 1.63 -1.83
N GLY A 145 -5.15 1.34 -2.54
CA GLY A 145 -5.24 1.40 -3.99
C GLY A 145 -5.01 0.07 -4.72
N ALA A 146 -5.59 -0.03 -5.90
CA ALA A 146 -5.25 -1.06 -6.86
C ALA A 146 -3.82 -0.81 -7.35
N ILE A 147 -2.93 -1.76 -7.13
CA ILE A 147 -1.57 -1.71 -7.68
C ILE A 147 -1.69 -2.09 -9.14
N ALA A 148 -1.62 -1.09 -10.01
CA ALA A 148 -1.79 -1.29 -11.44
C ALA A 148 -0.48 -1.56 -12.18
N GLU A 149 0.67 -1.33 -11.54
CA GLU A 149 1.99 -1.36 -12.17
C GLU A 149 2.95 -2.27 -11.38
N ASP A 150 3.76 -3.02 -12.11
CA ASP A 150 4.91 -3.70 -11.54
C ASP A 150 6.02 -2.68 -11.36
N PHE A 151 6.48 -2.49 -10.13
CA PHE A 151 7.53 -1.54 -9.80
C PHE A 151 8.38 -1.98 -8.61
N THR A 152 9.55 -1.38 -8.51
CA THR A 152 10.38 -1.38 -7.30
C THR A 152 10.85 0.05 -7.06
N ALA A 153 10.68 0.54 -5.85
CA ALA A 153 11.11 1.87 -5.44
C ALA A 153 11.97 1.78 -4.18
N MET A 154 13.05 2.51 -4.15
CA MET A 154 13.92 2.66 -3.00
C MET A 154 14.00 4.14 -2.63
N THR A 155 13.75 4.45 -1.37
CA THR A 155 13.87 5.81 -0.84
C THR A 155 14.91 5.83 0.28
N LEU A 156 15.76 6.84 0.26
CA LEU A 156 16.70 7.13 1.33
C LEU A 156 16.45 8.56 1.80
N GLY A 157 16.25 8.72 3.11
CA GLY A 157 16.01 10.00 3.75
C GLY A 157 16.96 10.25 4.89
N ALA A 158 17.23 11.52 5.16
CA ALA A 158 17.95 11.98 6.34
C ALA A 158 17.24 13.20 6.91
N THR A 159 16.94 13.17 8.20
CA THR A 159 16.31 14.27 8.92
C THR A 159 17.21 14.69 10.07
N TRP A 160 17.62 15.95 10.04
CA TRP A 160 18.35 16.58 11.13
C TRP A 160 17.44 17.55 11.89
N ARG A 161 17.48 17.49 13.23
CA ARG A 161 16.69 18.35 14.12
C ARG A 161 17.61 18.97 15.15
N GLY A 162 17.92 20.26 14.99
CA GLY A 162 18.58 21.08 16.01
C GLY A 162 17.59 21.96 16.76
N GLY A 163 18.03 22.68 17.80
CA GLY A 163 17.13 23.40 18.69
C GLY A 163 16.19 24.39 18.01
N ARG A 164 16.59 25.09 16.95
CA ARG A 164 15.77 26.07 16.20
C ARG A 164 15.61 25.71 14.72
N TRP A 165 16.35 24.73 14.22
CA TRP A 165 16.40 24.39 12.81
C TRP A 165 16.13 22.91 12.61
N SER A 166 15.42 22.59 11.54
CA SER A 166 15.30 21.23 11.04
C SER A 166 15.57 21.21 9.55
N ALA A 167 16.27 20.19 9.09
CA ALA A 167 16.55 19.96 7.68
C ALA A 167 16.20 18.52 7.33
N THR A 168 15.57 18.32 6.19
CA THR A 168 15.25 16.99 5.65
C THR A 168 15.69 16.92 4.21
N ALA A 169 16.42 15.87 3.89
CA ALA A 169 16.77 15.50 2.52
C ALA A 169 16.22 14.10 2.23
N ARG A 170 15.66 13.91 1.03
CA ARG A 170 15.13 12.63 0.59
C ARG A 170 15.44 12.41 -0.88
N GLY A 171 15.89 11.21 -1.22
CA GLY A 171 16.09 10.74 -2.59
C GLY A 171 15.28 9.48 -2.84
N GLU A 172 14.72 9.34 -4.03
CA GLU A 172 13.96 8.18 -4.48
C GLU A 172 14.51 7.68 -5.80
N LEU A 173 14.70 6.38 -5.88
CA LEU A 173 14.98 5.65 -7.12
C LEU A 173 13.80 4.72 -7.38
N ARG A 174 13.16 4.87 -8.52
CA ARG A 174 12.04 4.02 -8.92
C ARG A 174 12.31 3.41 -10.29
N ASN A 175 12.10 2.11 -10.38
CA ASN A 175 12.08 1.35 -11.62
C ASN A 175 10.71 0.69 -11.73
N GLY A 176 9.99 0.99 -12.79
CA GLY A 176 8.66 0.45 -13.06
C GLY A 176 8.47 0.21 -14.55
N GLN A 177 7.46 -0.56 -14.93
CA GLN A 177 7.17 -0.86 -16.34
C GLN A 177 6.79 0.39 -17.15
N LEU A 178 6.34 1.44 -16.49
CA LEU A 178 5.77 2.64 -17.11
C LEU A 178 6.47 3.94 -16.69
N SER A 179 7.25 3.93 -15.64
CA SER A 179 7.94 5.13 -15.15
C SER A 179 9.23 4.80 -14.43
N ASP A 180 10.34 5.25 -15.02
CA ASP A 180 11.62 5.32 -14.32
C ASP A 180 11.81 6.73 -13.76
N ARG A 181 12.08 6.84 -12.45
CA ARG A 181 12.45 8.09 -11.79
C ARG A 181 13.79 7.91 -11.07
N LYS A 182 14.67 8.87 -11.25
CA LYS A 182 15.94 8.98 -10.53
C LYS A 182 16.01 10.30 -9.80
#